data_560beb6d567449ec6293a00c5b815c5b
#
_entry.id   560beb6d567449ec6293a00c5b815c5b
#
_cell.length_a   1.000
_cell.length_b   1.000
_cell.length_c   1.000
_cell.angle_alpha   90.00
_cell.angle_beta   90.00
_cell.angle_gamma   90.00
#
_symmetry.space_group_name_H-M   'P 1'
#
loop_
_entity.id
_entity.type
_entity.pdbx_description
1 polymer ?
#
loop_
_entity_poly.entity_id
_entity_poly.type
_entity_poly.pdbx_seq_one_letter_code
_entity_poly.pdbx_strand_id
1 'polypeptide(L)'
;MLGYVCKYTPMELFEAMDTEITRLEPSVTDFNHADTLMHANICSYTKAVLEDVMEHDYEGVILTTCCDSIRRLYDTLKSQFPDKFFFLLDIPRKFNDFAVTLYERQLKQMLTEYEAFSGKTLDLKRFVSMMQNKAALKKQENTRMSASAVSEKGNGQKLNIGIMGARCNNEIRQLLVDRGANLLFDLTCTGLARDFSITEDQVLHSYAAALQNQIPCMRMLKAANREHFLDGFTDQIGRAHV
;
A
#
# COMPACT_ATOMS: atom_id res chain seq x y z
N MET A 1 -3.57 -17.36 3.33
CA MET A 1 -3.55 -15.99 2.75
C MET A 1 -3.10 -14.99 3.81
N LEU A 2 -2.14 -14.10 3.50
CA LEU A 2 -1.74 -12.99 4.38
C LEU A 2 -2.56 -11.73 4.12
N GLY A 3 -2.85 -10.97 5.20
CA GLY A 3 -3.42 -9.63 5.09
C GLY A 3 -2.36 -8.52 5.17
N TYR A 4 -2.60 -7.35 4.58
CA TYR A 4 -1.79 -6.16 4.82
C TYR A 4 -2.61 -4.87 4.77
N VAL A 5 -2.12 -3.80 5.39
CA VAL A 5 -2.89 -2.55 5.53
C VAL A 5 -2.27 -1.35 4.80
N CYS A 6 -1.00 -1.38 4.45
CA CYS A 6 -0.26 -0.20 3.98
C CYS A 6 0.38 -0.44 2.62
N LYS A 7 0.30 0.56 1.73
CA LYS A 7 0.95 0.50 0.40
C LYS A 7 2.48 0.30 0.45
N TYR A 8 3.11 0.56 1.58
CA TYR A 8 4.55 0.31 1.78
C TYR A 8 4.86 -1.13 2.19
N THR A 9 3.86 -1.99 2.40
CA THR A 9 4.10 -3.42 2.64
C THR A 9 4.73 -4.07 1.42
N PRO A 10 5.80 -4.85 1.56
CA PRO A 10 6.53 -5.46 0.45
C PRO A 10 5.83 -6.73 -0.05
N MET A 11 4.63 -6.58 -0.61
CA MET A 11 3.77 -7.69 -1.01
C MET A 11 4.43 -8.61 -2.05
N GLU A 12 5.27 -8.05 -2.91
CA GLU A 12 5.93 -8.79 -4.00
C GLU A 12 6.91 -9.85 -3.48
N LEU A 13 7.46 -9.69 -2.27
CA LEU A 13 8.30 -10.71 -1.64
C LEU A 13 7.48 -11.96 -1.30
N PHE A 14 6.28 -11.80 -0.81
CA PHE A 14 5.37 -12.91 -0.47
C PHE A 14 4.81 -13.59 -1.72
N GLU A 15 4.47 -12.82 -2.74
CA GLU A 15 4.06 -13.37 -4.04
C GLU A 15 5.17 -14.24 -4.66
N ALA A 16 6.44 -13.83 -4.53
CA ALA A 16 7.58 -14.63 -5.01
C ALA A 16 7.79 -15.94 -4.22
N MET A 17 7.23 -16.02 -3.01
CA MET A 17 7.21 -17.22 -2.16
C MET A 17 5.92 -18.05 -2.33
N ASP A 18 5.15 -17.82 -3.39
CA ASP A 18 3.83 -18.44 -3.61
C ASP A 18 2.89 -18.28 -2.41
N THR A 19 2.93 -17.11 -1.80
CA THR A 19 2.02 -16.75 -0.72
C THR A 19 1.01 -15.74 -1.23
N GLU A 20 -0.25 -16.09 -1.16
CA GLU A 20 -1.33 -15.16 -1.46
C GLU A 20 -1.36 -14.06 -0.40
N ILE A 21 -1.34 -12.81 -0.84
CA ILE A 21 -1.36 -11.63 0.03
C ILE A 21 -2.40 -10.62 -0.47
N THR A 22 -3.27 -10.15 0.42
CA THR A 22 -4.35 -9.24 0.08
C THR A 22 -4.35 -8.00 0.97
N ARG A 23 -4.80 -6.88 0.41
CA ARG A 23 -5.01 -5.67 1.21
C ARG A 23 -6.31 -5.80 1.99
N LEU A 24 -6.24 -5.50 3.29
CA LEU A 24 -7.41 -5.46 4.15
C LEU A 24 -8.17 -4.15 3.91
N GLU A 25 -9.34 -4.26 3.31
CA GLU A 25 -10.26 -3.16 3.03
C GLU A 25 -11.66 -3.53 3.56
N PRO A 26 -11.78 -3.74 4.88
CA PRO A 26 -13.02 -4.22 5.48
C PRO A 26 -14.16 -3.23 5.29
N SER A 27 -15.33 -3.75 5.01
CA SER A 27 -16.60 -3.02 4.93
C SER A 27 -17.53 -3.49 6.06
N VAL A 28 -17.08 -3.34 7.31
CA VAL A 28 -17.88 -3.71 8.49
C VAL A 28 -18.52 -2.48 9.11
N THR A 29 -19.72 -2.66 9.63
CA THR A 29 -20.52 -1.63 10.31
C THR A 29 -20.68 -1.89 11.79
N ASP A 30 -20.28 -3.07 12.25
CA ASP A 30 -20.36 -3.53 13.63
C ASP A 30 -18.95 -3.75 14.21
N PHE A 31 -18.74 -3.39 15.47
CA PHE A 31 -17.44 -3.41 16.13
C PHE A 31 -17.48 -4.20 17.47
N ASN A 32 -18.22 -5.28 17.54
CA ASN A 32 -18.45 -6.04 18.76
C ASN A 32 -17.15 -6.56 19.39
N HIS A 33 -16.25 -7.13 18.58
CA HIS A 33 -14.96 -7.60 19.07
C HIS A 33 -14.03 -6.43 19.40
N ALA A 34 -13.99 -5.44 18.50
CA ALA A 34 -13.11 -4.30 18.65
C ALA A 34 -13.47 -3.45 19.87
N ASP A 35 -14.75 -3.25 20.16
CA ASP A 35 -15.21 -2.48 21.32
C ASP A 35 -14.93 -3.21 22.65
N THR A 36 -14.78 -4.53 22.60
CA THR A 36 -14.36 -5.33 23.75
C THR A 36 -12.84 -5.34 23.95
N LEU A 37 -12.07 -5.41 22.86
CA LEU A 37 -10.63 -5.66 22.88
C LEU A 37 -9.78 -4.39 22.75
N MET A 38 -10.36 -3.29 22.28
CA MET A 38 -9.63 -2.05 21.98
C MET A 38 -10.26 -0.85 22.69
N HIS A 39 -9.44 0.16 22.93
CA HIS A 39 -9.92 1.41 23.50
C HIS A 39 -10.88 2.16 22.57
N ALA A 40 -11.89 2.83 23.13
CA ALA A 40 -12.92 3.56 22.37
C ALA A 40 -12.35 4.58 21.36
N ASN A 41 -11.20 5.21 21.66
CA ASN A 41 -10.56 6.21 20.81
C ASN A 41 -9.79 5.63 19.60
N ILE A 42 -9.79 4.32 19.41
CA ILE A 42 -9.20 3.72 18.21
C ILE A 42 -10.07 4.04 16.99
N CYS A 43 -9.44 4.40 15.87
CA CYS A 43 -10.17 4.80 14.67
C CYS A 43 -10.99 3.63 14.08
N SER A 44 -12.12 3.93 13.45
CA SER A 44 -13.05 2.94 12.87
C SER A 44 -12.38 1.99 11.89
N TYR A 45 -11.45 2.47 11.06
CA TYR A 45 -10.71 1.59 10.14
C TYR A 45 -9.93 0.51 10.88
N THR A 46 -9.24 0.85 11.96
CA THR A 46 -8.47 -0.12 12.75
C THR A 46 -9.38 -1.12 13.44
N LYS A 47 -10.53 -0.67 13.94
CA LYS A 47 -11.59 -1.54 14.50
C LYS A 47 -12.12 -2.49 13.44
N ALA A 48 -12.42 -1.96 12.25
CA ALA A 48 -12.90 -2.76 11.13
C ALA A 48 -11.89 -3.84 10.68
N VAL A 49 -10.59 -3.53 10.68
CA VAL A 49 -9.54 -4.52 10.39
C VAL A 49 -9.51 -5.62 11.46
N LEU A 50 -9.73 -5.28 12.74
CA LEU A 50 -9.82 -6.30 13.79
C LEU A 50 -11.01 -7.23 13.55
N GLU A 51 -12.20 -6.68 13.30
CA GLU A 51 -13.39 -7.49 13.00
C GLU A 51 -13.15 -8.42 11.80
N ASP A 52 -12.60 -7.88 10.71
CA ASP A 52 -12.30 -8.65 9.51
C ASP A 52 -11.33 -9.82 9.79
N VAL A 53 -10.30 -9.59 10.61
CA VAL A 53 -9.35 -10.65 11.01
C VAL A 53 -9.96 -11.67 11.97
N MET A 54 -10.95 -11.25 12.77
CA MET A 54 -11.69 -12.15 13.66
C MET A 54 -12.66 -13.06 12.88
N GLU A 55 -13.24 -12.56 11.78
CA GLU A 55 -14.26 -13.25 11.01
C GLU A 55 -13.69 -14.11 9.86
N HIS A 56 -12.47 -13.83 9.41
CA HIS A 56 -11.86 -14.52 8.28
C HIS A 56 -10.58 -15.26 8.67
N ASP A 57 -10.31 -16.35 7.98
CA ASP A 57 -9.12 -17.18 8.26
C ASP A 57 -7.88 -16.66 7.52
N TYR A 58 -7.28 -15.59 8.03
CA TYR A 58 -5.97 -15.14 7.61
C TYR A 58 -4.88 -15.96 8.29
N GLU A 59 -3.84 -16.34 7.55
CA GLU A 59 -2.60 -16.92 8.05
C GLU A 59 -1.85 -15.93 8.97
N GLY A 60 -2.02 -14.65 8.70
CA GLY A 60 -1.46 -13.56 9.47
C GLY A 60 -1.67 -12.21 8.80
N VAL A 61 -1.15 -11.15 9.43
CA VAL A 61 -1.27 -9.77 8.90
C VAL A 61 0.04 -9.00 9.07
N ILE A 62 0.43 -8.30 8.00
CA ILE A 62 1.53 -7.35 8.02
C ILE A 62 0.97 -5.96 8.28
N LEU A 63 1.29 -5.45 9.44
CA LEU A 63 0.95 -4.11 9.89
C LEU A 63 2.15 -3.18 9.74
N THR A 64 1.93 -1.88 9.82
CA THR A 64 3.01 -0.89 9.69
C THR A 64 2.95 0.14 10.80
N THR A 65 4.09 0.74 11.13
CA THR A 65 4.17 1.80 12.13
C THR A 65 3.57 3.13 11.66
N CYS A 66 2.57 3.07 10.79
CA CYS A 66 1.97 4.25 10.19
C CYS A 66 1.18 5.13 11.18
N CYS A 67 0.57 4.56 12.22
CA CYS A 67 -0.11 5.30 13.30
C CYS A 67 -0.22 4.47 14.58
N ASP A 68 -0.57 5.11 15.69
CA ASP A 68 -0.66 4.44 16.99
C ASP A 68 -1.84 3.44 17.05
N SER A 69 -2.94 3.73 16.36
CA SER A 69 -4.06 2.78 16.27
C SER A 69 -3.63 1.44 15.65
N ILE A 70 -2.82 1.47 14.58
CA ILE A 70 -2.30 0.25 13.94
C ILE A 70 -1.28 -0.46 14.85
N ARG A 71 -0.48 0.27 15.64
CA ARG A 71 0.40 -0.34 16.64
C ARG A 71 -0.40 -1.09 17.71
N ARG A 72 -1.50 -0.48 18.20
CA ARG A 72 -2.39 -1.15 19.18
C ARG A 72 -3.09 -2.36 18.57
N LEU A 73 -3.48 -2.28 17.30
CA LEU A 73 -4.03 -3.43 16.56
C LEU A 73 -3.03 -4.60 16.53
N TYR A 74 -1.76 -4.31 16.24
CA TYR A 74 -0.71 -5.34 16.23
C TYR A 74 -0.60 -6.03 17.61
N ASP A 75 -0.56 -5.26 18.70
CA ASP A 75 -0.47 -5.80 20.05
C ASP A 75 -1.69 -6.69 20.36
N THR A 76 -2.89 -6.24 19.99
CA THR A 76 -4.14 -6.98 20.18
C THR A 76 -4.15 -8.27 19.37
N LEU A 77 -3.87 -8.21 18.06
CA LEU A 77 -3.89 -9.40 17.20
C LEU A 77 -2.86 -10.44 17.62
N LYS A 78 -1.65 -10.00 17.97
CA LYS A 78 -0.59 -10.91 18.43
C LYS A 78 -0.94 -11.60 19.75
N SER A 79 -1.69 -10.91 20.62
CA SER A 79 -2.19 -11.48 21.87
C SER A 79 -3.35 -12.46 21.66
N GLN A 80 -4.26 -12.16 20.73
CA GLN A 80 -5.44 -12.98 20.47
C GLN A 80 -5.12 -14.24 19.65
N PHE A 81 -4.13 -14.17 18.76
CA PHE A 81 -3.80 -15.24 17.82
C PHE A 81 -2.30 -15.53 17.83
N PRO A 82 -1.76 -16.14 18.92
CA PRO A 82 -0.33 -16.38 19.07
C PRO A 82 0.26 -17.31 17.98
N ASP A 83 -0.56 -18.15 17.37
CA ASP A 83 -0.17 -19.13 16.34
C ASP A 83 -0.22 -18.59 14.91
N LYS A 84 -0.66 -17.33 14.72
CA LYS A 84 -0.69 -16.67 13.41
C LYS A 84 0.50 -15.74 13.23
N PHE A 85 0.85 -15.45 11.97
CA PHE A 85 1.95 -14.55 11.64
C PHE A 85 1.54 -13.08 11.73
N PHE A 86 2.10 -12.33 12.66
CA PHE A 86 1.93 -10.88 12.74
C PHE A 86 3.29 -10.20 12.75
N PHE A 87 3.48 -9.29 11.81
CA PHE A 87 4.69 -8.49 11.73
C PHE A 87 4.35 -6.99 11.71
N LEU A 88 5.04 -6.22 12.56
CA LEU A 88 4.91 -4.77 12.60
C LEU A 88 6.11 -4.14 11.86
N LEU A 89 5.91 -3.85 10.59
CA LEU A 89 6.93 -3.28 9.71
C LEU A 89 7.16 -1.80 10.06
N ASP A 90 8.38 -1.47 10.48
CA ASP A 90 8.76 -0.09 10.73
C ASP A 90 9.20 0.59 9.43
N ILE A 91 8.43 1.61 9.02
CA ILE A 91 8.66 2.35 7.79
C ILE A 91 9.41 3.64 8.12
N PRO A 92 10.68 3.80 7.69
CA PRO A 92 11.42 5.05 7.88
C PRO A 92 10.70 6.21 7.19
N ARG A 93 10.55 7.32 7.89
CA ARG A 93 9.88 8.53 7.37
C ARG A 93 10.81 9.46 6.63
N LYS A 94 12.11 9.39 6.91
CA LYS A 94 13.14 10.16 6.19
C LYS A 94 13.45 9.49 4.86
N PHE A 95 13.95 10.29 3.94
CA PHE A 95 14.29 9.87 2.60
C PHE A 95 15.79 10.11 2.35
N ASN A 96 16.61 9.12 2.68
CA ASN A 96 18.07 9.12 2.49
C ASN A 96 18.59 7.68 2.55
N ASP A 97 19.86 7.46 2.21
CA ASP A 97 20.50 6.15 2.16
C ASP A 97 20.44 5.39 3.50
N PHE A 98 20.56 6.12 4.61
CA PHE A 98 20.41 5.52 5.94
C PHE A 98 19.00 4.96 6.17
N ALA A 99 17.98 5.68 5.74
CA ALA A 99 16.60 5.22 5.83
C ALA A 99 16.33 4.01 4.94
N VAL A 100 16.94 3.96 3.74
CA VAL A 100 16.87 2.77 2.87
C VAL A 100 17.52 1.57 3.56
N THR A 101 18.68 1.74 4.17
CA THR A 101 19.36 0.67 4.90
C THR A 101 18.55 0.16 6.09
N LEU A 102 17.89 1.07 6.84
CA LEU A 102 16.99 0.67 7.92
C LEU A 102 15.79 -0.13 7.40
N TYR A 103 15.23 0.31 6.27
CA TYR A 103 14.09 -0.38 5.68
C TYR A 103 14.48 -1.76 5.15
N GLU A 104 15.62 -1.87 4.47
CA GLU A 104 16.17 -3.17 4.05
C GLU A 104 16.34 -4.13 5.24
N ARG A 105 16.82 -3.63 6.39
CA ARG A 105 16.95 -4.44 7.61
C ARG A 105 15.59 -4.95 8.08
N GLN A 106 14.56 -4.10 8.05
CA GLN A 106 13.19 -4.51 8.39
C GLN A 106 12.65 -5.57 7.43
N LEU A 107 12.94 -5.44 6.11
CA LEU A 107 12.55 -6.44 5.13
C LEU A 107 13.24 -7.79 5.39
N LYS A 108 14.52 -7.78 5.69
CA LYS A 108 15.28 -9.00 6.02
C LYS A 108 14.76 -9.68 7.28
N GLN A 109 14.48 -8.90 8.33
CA GLN A 109 13.91 -9.42 9.57
C GLN A 109 12.54 -10.06 9.31
N MET A 110 11.65 -9.36 8.61
CA MET A 110 10.33 -9.86 8.27
C MET A 110 10.40 -11.17 7.48
N LEU A 111 11.29 -11.24 6.48
CA LEU A 111 11.51 -12.46 5.71
C LEU A 111 11.99 -13.61 6.59
N THR A 112 13.00 -13.38 7.43
CA THR A 112 13.52 -14.43 8.34
C THR A 112 12.42 -14.97 9.26
N GLU A 113 11.61 -14.08 9.84
CA GLU A 113 10.50 -14.48 10.71
C GLU A 113 9.41 -15.24 9.93
N TYR A 114 9.09 -14.78 8.70
CA TYR A 114 8.07 -15.44 7.89
C TYR A 114 8.55 -16.80 7.34
N GLU A 115 9.81 -16.90 6.90
CA GLU A 115 10.41 -18.17 6.47
C GLU A 115 10.39 -19.21 7.60
N ALA A 116 10.72 -18.79 8.82
CA ALA A 116 10.66 -19.67 9.99
C ALA A 116 9.23 -20.09 10.32
N PHE A 117 8.25 -19.22 10.15
CA PHE A 117 6.84 -19.49 10.40
C PHE A 117 6.23 -20.41 9.34
N SER A 118 6.44 -20.11 8.06
CA SER A 118 5.74 -20.75 6.94
C SER A 118 6.47 -21.98 6.37
N GLY A 119 7.76 -22.12 6.67
CA GLY A 119 8.64 -23.13 6.01
C GLY A 119 8.98 -22.82 4.56
N LYS A 120 8.51 -21.68 4.02
CA LYS A 120 8.83 -21.23 2.66
C LYS A 120 10.14 -20.43 2.68
N THR A 121 10.83 -20.40 1.56
CA THR A 121 12.08 -19.62 1.40
C THR A 121 12.02 -18.74 0.17
N LEU A 122 12.51 -17.50 0.27
CA LEU A 122 12.55 -16.57 -0.84
C LEU A 122 13.68 -16.92 -1.82
N ASP A 123 13.31 -17.25 -3.07
CA ASP A 123 14.26 -17.30 -4.18
C ASP A 123 14.42 -15.89 -4.78
N LEU A 124 15.58 -15.28 -4.54
CA LEU A 124 15.89 -13.94 -5.05
C LEU A 124 15.91 -13.88 -6.58
N LYS A 125 16.33 -14.94 -7.27
CA LYS A 125 16.33 -14.97 -8.76
C LYS A 125 14.91 -14.95 -9.29
N ARG A 126 14.05 -15.77 -8.69
CA ARG A 126 12.61 -15.78 -9.01
C ARG A 126 11.97 -14.43 -8.73
N PHE A 127 12.27 -13.81 -7.60
CA PHE A 127 11.78 -12.48 -7.24
C PHE A 127 12.18 -11.43 -8.29
N VAL A 128 13.47 -11.37 -8.68
CA VAL A 128 13.97 -10.44 -9.71
C VAL A 128 13.23 -10.66 -11.03
N SER A 129 13.13 -11.90 -11.50
CA SER A 129 12.42 -12.24 -12.75
C SER A 129 10.95 -11.82 -12.70
N MET A 130 10.27 -12.03 -11.58
CA MET A 130 8.88 -11.62 -11.40
C MET A 130 8.74 -10.08 -11.45
N MET A 131 9.63 -9.34 -10.82
CA MET A 131 9.62 -7.88 -10.81
C MET A 131 9.87 -7.31 -12.22
N GLN A 132 10.82 -7.87 -12.96
CA GLN A 132 11.09 -7.49 -14.36
C GLN A 132 9.87 -7.74 -15.25
N ASN A 133 9.20 -8.86 -15.10
CA ASN A 133 7.97 -9.17 -15.85
C ASN A 133 6.83 -8.19 -15.52
N LYS A 134 6.62 -7.88 -14.24
CA LYS A 134 5.62 -6.88 -13.82
C LYS A 134 5.90 -5.50 -14.40
N ALA A 135 7.16 -5.06 -14.39
CA ALA A 135 7.56 -3.78 -14.97
C ALA A 135 7.32 -3.74 -16.50
N ALA A 136 7.62 -4.83 -17.21
CA ALA A 136 7.40 -4.93 -18.66
C ALA A 136 5.90 -4.88 -19.02
N LEU A 137 5.06 -5.61 -18.31
CA LEU A 137 3.60 -5.62 -18.52
C LEU A 137 3.01 -4.22 -18.33
N LYS A 138 3.40 -3.55 -17.26
CA LYS A 138 2.90 -2.21 -16.94
C LYS A 138 3.35 -1.16 -17.96
N LYS A 139 4.57 -1.27 -18.49
CA LYS A 139 5.02 -0.40 -19.58
C LYS A 139 4.14 -0.56 -20.82
N GLN A 140 3.70 -1.78 -21.12
CA GLN A 140 2.77 -2.04 -22.23
C GLN A 140 1.38 -1.45 -21.98
N GLU A 141 0.86 -1.56 -20.74
CA GLU A 141 -0.43 -0.98 -20.35
C GLU A 141 -0.41 0.55 -20.44
N ASN A 142 0.61 1.19 -19.92
CA ASN A 142 0.77 2.65 -20.01
C ASN A 142 0.86 3.13 -21.46
N THR A 143 1.53 2.38 -22.33
CA THR A 143 1.59 2.69 -23.76
C THR A 143 0.21 2.57 -24.42
N ARG A 144 -0.58 1.54 -24.06
CA ARG A 144 -1.96 1.37 -24.57
C ARG A 144 -2.90 2.46 -24.04
N MET A 145 -2.80 2.83 -22.76
CA MET A 145 -3.63 3.90 -22.18
C MET A 145 -3.30 5.26 -22.79
N SER A 146 -2.03 5.56 -23.05
CA SER A 146 -1.62 6.80 -23.72
C SER A 146 -2.12 6.86 -25.16
N ALA A 147 -2.22 5.74 -25.86
CA ALA A 147 -2.77 5.66 -27.21
C ALA A 147 -4.30 5.80 -27.24
N SER A 148 -5.03 5.31 -26.21
CA SER A 148 -6.48 5.42 -26.13
C SER A 148 -6.96 6.78 -25.59
N ALA A 149 -6.17 7.46 -24.76
CA ALA A 149 -6.51 8.79 -24.23
C ALA A 149 -6.55 9.90 -25.33
N VAL A 150 -5.99 9.63 -26.51
CA VAL A 150 -6.06 10.54 -27.67
C VAL A 150 -7.41 10.45 -28.41
N SER A 151 -8.25 9.44 -28.15
CA SER A 151 -9.44 9.12 -28.95
C SER A 151 -10.79 9.61 -28.39
N GLU A 152 -10.88 10.13 -27.17
CA GLU A 152 -12.17 10.58 -26.62
C GLU A 152 -12.23 12.10 -26.36
N LYS A 153 -12.34 12.87 -27.45
CA LYS A 153 -12.96 14.19 -27.40
C LYS A 153 -14.49 14.02 -27.37
N GLY A 154 -15.02 13.53 -26.26
CA GLY A 154 -16.45 13.59 -25.98
C GLY A 154 -16.85 15.01 -25.59
N ASN A 155 -17.88 15.54 -26.21
CA ASN A 155 -18.50 16.83 -25.99
C ASN A 155 -19.19 16.88 -24.59
N GLY A 156 -18.45 17.07 -23.55
CA GLY A 156 -18.92 17.31 -22.19
C GLY A 156 -17.72 17.57 -21.32
N GLN A 157 -17.63 18.75 -20.74
CA GLN A 157 -16.54 19.12 -19.86
C GLN A 157 -16.60 18.28 -18.59
N LYS A 158 -15.92 17.12 -18.58
CA LYS A 158 -15.81 16.28 -17.38
C LYS A 158 -15.00 17.04 -16.33
N LEU A 159 -15.48 17.02 -15.09
CA LEU A 159 -14.76 17.63 -13.98
C LEU A 159 -13.51 16.81 -13.67
N ASN A 160 -12.34 17.41 -13.79
CA ASN A 160 -11.07 16.79 -13.43
C ASN A 160 -10.90 16.82 -11.90
N ILE A 161 -10.70 15.64 -11.31
CA ILE A 161 -10.56 15.47 -9.84
C ILE A 161 -9.27 14.74 -9.52
N GLY A 162 -8.53 15.23 -8.52
CA GLY A 162 -7.47 14.49 -7.83
C GLY A 162 -7.93 14.09 -6.43
N ILE A 163 -7.64 12.86 -6.02
CA ILE A 163 -7.93 12.39 -4.66
C ILE A 163 -6.66 12.43 -3.83
N MET A 164 -6.74 13.02 -2.64
CA MET A 164 -5.64 13.09 -1.68
C MET A 164 -6.16 12.75 -0.29
N GLY A 165 -5.34 12.09 0.53
CA GLY A 165 -5.74 11.76 1.90
C GLY A 165 -5.13 10.46 2.43
N ALA A 166 -5.77 9.88 3.44
CA ALA A 166 -5.32 8.63 4.04
C ALA A 166 -5.82 7.43 3.22
N ARG A 167 -7.12 7.25 3.15
CA ARG A 167 -7.77 6.15 2.43
C ARG A 167 -8.95 6.67 1.62
N CYS A 168 -9.16 6.06 0.46
CA CYS A 168 -10.37 6.21 -0.32
C CYS A 168 -10.81 4.80 -0.76
N ASN A 169 -12.01 4.38 -0.39
CA ASN A 169 -12.53 3.09 -0.81
C ASN A 169 -12.94 3.12 -2.30
N ASN A 170 -13.09 1.95 -2.89
CA ASN A 170 -13.45 1.83 -4.29
C ASN A 170 -14.86 2.38 -4.59
N GLU A 171 -15.78 2.30 -3.63
CA GLU A 171 -17.14 2.82 -3.78
C GLU A 171 -17.15 4.34 -3.99
N ILE A 172 -16.32 5.09 -3.23
CA ILE A 172 -16.19 6.54 -3.40
C ILE A 172 -15.60 6.87 -4.77
N ARG A 173 -14.57 6.13 -5.20
CA ARG A 173 -13.97 6.32 -6.53
C ARG A 173 -15.01 6.07 -7.63
N GLN A 174 -15.72 4.95 -7.54
CA GLN A 174 -16.73 4.60 -8.53
C GLN A 174 -17.86 5.65 -8.56
N LEU A 175 -18.33 6.10 -7.39
CA LEU A 175 -19.32 7.16 -7.30
C LEU A 175 -18.90 8.45 -8.01
N LEU A 176 -17.63 8.86 -7.88
CA LEU A 176 -17.11 10.04 -8.58
C LEU A 176 -17.11 9.84 -10.10
N VAL A 177 -16.68 8.67 -10.57
CA VAL A 177 -16.69 8.32 -11.99
C VAL A 177 -18.10 8.26 -12.54
N ASP A 178 -19.04 7.64 -11.83
CA ASP A 178 -20.45 7.53 -12.21
C ASP A 178 -21.16 8.90 -12.27
N ARG A 179 -20.66 9.87 -11.49
CA ARG A 179 -21.12 11.28 -11.53
C ARG A 179 -20.44 12.10 -12.62
N GLY A 180 -19.66 11.47 -13.51
CA GLY A 180 -19.01 12.11 -14.64
C GLY A 180 -17.66 12.77 -14.33
N ALA A 181 -17.05 12.50 -13.18
CA ALA A 181 -15.72 12.98 -12.88
C ALA A 181 -14.66 12.20 -13.68
N ASN A 182 -13.62 12.92 -14.09
CA ASN A 182 -12.38 12.36 -14.62
C ASN A 182 -11.35 12.30 -13.50
N LEU A 183 -11.06 11.10 -13.00
CA LEU A 183 -10.10 10.90 -11.91
C LEU A 183 -8.67 10.90 -12.49
N LEU A 184 -7.94 12.00 -12.29
CA LEU A 184 -6.60 12.19 -12.82
C LEU A 184 -5.53 11.47 -12.01
N PHE A 185 -5.65 11.51 -10.68
CA PHE A 185 -4.72 10.84 -9.78
C PHE A 185 -5.34 10.52 -8.43
N ASP A 186 -4.76 9.55 -7.74
CA ASP A 186 -5.10 9.17 -6.38
C ASP A 186 -3.82 9.03 -5.53
N LEU A 187 -3.59 10.00 -4.64
CA LEU A 187 -2.45 10.06 -3.72
C LEU A 187 -2.81 9.51 -2.32
N THR A 188 -3.84 8.68 -2.24
CA THR A 188 -4.20 8.00 -0.99
C THR A 188 -3.35 6.74 -0.75
N CYS A 189 -3.52 6.12 0.41
CA CYS A 189 -2.89 4.83 0.71
C CYS A 189 -3.37 3.70 -0.20
N THR A 190 -4.54 3.85 -0.81
CA THR A 190 -5.20 2.86 -1.67
C THR A 190 -5.06 3.16 -3.16
N GLY A 191 -4.56 4.36 -3.49
CA GLY A 191 -4.32 4.77 -4.89
C GLY A 191 -3.00 4.25 -5.44
N LEU A 192 -2.77 4.55 -6.69
CA LEU A 192 -1.55 4.37 -7.49
C LEU A 192 -0.89 2.99 -7.40
N ALA A 193 -0.86 2.34 -8.52
CA ALA A 193 -0.16 1.08 -8.68
C ALA A 193 1.36 1.28 -8.51
N ARG A 194 2.02 0.28 -7.95
CA ARG A 194 3.46 0.22 -7.80
C ARG A 194 4.11 0.05 -9.16
N ASP A 195 5.20 0.76 -9.36
CA ASP A 195 6.02 0.66 -10.55
C ASP A 195 7.46 0.98 -10.18
N PHE A 196 8.25 -0.05 -9.99
CA PHE A 196 9.65 0.16 -9.67
C PHE A 196 10.53 -0.97 -10.19
N SER A 197 11.72 -0.58 -10.63
CA SER A 197 12.78 -1.48 -11.04
C SER A 197 13.70 -1.79 -9.85
N ILE A 198 14.28 -2.99 -9.87
CA ILE A 198 15.26 -3.45 -8.89
C ILE A 198 16.57 -3.79 -9.59
N THR A 199 17.69 -3.72 -8.86
CA THR A 199 19.02 -4.09 -9.35
C THR A 199 19.40 -5.47 -8.85
N GLU A 200 20.05 -6.27 -9.71
CA GLU A 200 20.40 -7.66 -9.41
C GLU A 200 21.48 -7.80 -8.33
N ASP A 201 22.41 -6.83 -8.26
CA ASP A 201 23.53 -6.89 -7.32
C ASP A 201 23.13 -6.64 -5.84
N GLN A 202 22.07 -5.83 -5.64
CA GLN A 202 21.59 -5.44 -4.31
C GLN A 202 20.05 -5.52 -4.25
N VAL A 203 19.51 -6.68 -4.49
CA VAL A 203 18.06 -6.91 -4.69
C VAL A 203 17.21 -6.29 -3.58
N LEU A 204 17.44 -6.64 -2.33
CA LEU A 204 16.61 -6.14 -1.22
C LEU A 204 16.86 -4.66 -0.93
N HIS A 205 18.08 -4.16 -1.12
CA HIS A 205 18.40 -2.75 -0.96
C HIS A 205 17.69 -1.90 -2.01
N SER A 206 17.83 -2.26 -3.28
CA SER A 206 17.17 -1.54 -4.38
C SER A 206 15.65 -1.62 -4.28
N TYR A 207 15.13 -2.76 -3.82
CA TYR A 207 13.70 -2.91 -3.57
C TYR A 207 13.21 -2.02 -2.41
N ALA A 208 13.95 -1.94 -1.30
CA ALA A 208 13.65 -1.02 -0.21
C ALA A 208 13.68 0.44 -0.67
N ALA A 209 14.69 0.81 -1.48
CA ALA A 209 14.77 2.13 -2.10
C ALA A 209 13.56 2.41 -3.01
N ALA A 210 13.18 1.46 -3.84
CA ALA A 210 12.01 1.58 -4.71
C ALA A 210 10.70 1.71 -3.92
N LEU A 211 10.51 0.94 -2.85
CA LEU A 211 9.37 1.08 -1.95
C LEU A 211 9.29 2.47 -1.31
N GLN A 212 10.43 3.04 -0.89
CA GLN A 212 10.47 4.40 -0.37
C GLN A 212 10.22 5.46 -1.44
N ASN A 213 10.73 5.22 -2.66
CA ASN A 213 10.64 6.14 -3.80
C ASN A 213 9.30 6.16 -4.50
N GLN A 214 8.40 5.22 -4.18
CA GLN A 214 7.06 5.24 -4.77
C GLN A 214 6.32 6.57 -4.48
N ILE A 215 5.32 6.89 -5.27
CA ILE A 215 4.50 8.09 -5.05
C ILE A 215 3.99 8.10 -3.62
N PRO A 216 4.34 9.11 -2.79
CA PRO A 216 4.05 9.10 -1.38
C PRO A 216 2.55 9.28 -1.10
N CYS A 217 2.03 8.60 -0.08
CA CYS A 217 0.76 9.02 0.51
C CYS A 217 0.96 10.34 1.27
N MET A 218 -0.13 11.06 1.58
CA MET A 218 -0.08 12.35 2.26
C MET A 218 0.78 12.35 3.53
N ARG A 219 0.77 11.26 4.28
CA ARG A 219 1.59 11.11 5.48
C ARG A 219 3.10 11.10 5.18
N MET A 220 3.50 10.33 4.18
CA MET A 220 4.91 10.23 3.78
C MET A 220 5.38 11.45 3.01
N LEU A 221 4.48 12.11 2.29
CA LEU A 221 4.75 13.33 1.56
C LEU A 221 5.25 14.44 2.50
N LYS A 222 4.54 14.72 3.58
CA LYS A 222 4.92 15.72 4.58
C LYS A 222 6.17 15.32 5.37
N ALA A 223 6.26 14.06 5.79
CA ALA A 223 7.36 13.58 6.60
C ALA A 223 8.72 13.62 5.89
N ALA A 224 8.72 13.55 4.56
CA ALA A 224 9.92 13.52 3.74
C ALA A 224 10.21 14.85 3.01
N ASN A 225 9.47 15.92 3.30
CA ASN A 225 9.55 17.21 2.60
C ASN A 225 9.43 17.04 1.07
N ARG A 226 8.45 16.23 0.66
CA ARG A 226 8.25 15.87 -0.75
C ARG A 226 7.06 16.61 -1.38
N GLU A 227 6.69 17.77 -0.85
CA GLU A 227 5.60 18.59 -1.35
C GLU A 227 5.74 18.95 -2.83
N HIS A 228 6.96 19.02 -3.35
CA HIS A 228 7.22 19.24 -4.77
C HIS A 228 6.58 18.18 -5.68
N PHE A 229 6.24 16.99 -5.16
CA PHE A 229 5.44 16.03 -5.91
C PHE A 229 4.04 16.56 -6.24
N LEU A 230 3.51 17.45 -5.45
CA LEU A 230 2.18 18.03 -5.67
C LEU A 230 2.17 18.98 -6.86
N ASP A 231 3.28 19.68 -7.11
CA ASP A 231 3.37 20.67 -8.18
C ASP A 231 3.06 20.03 -9.54
N GLY A 232 3.64 18.87 -9.83
CA GLY A 232 3.38 18.13 -11.06
C GLY A 232 1.93 17.60 -11.21
N PHE A 233 1.24 17.36 -10.10
CA PHE A 233 -0.16 16.90 -10.13
C PHE A 233 -1.16 18.04 -10.18
N THR A 234 -0.89 19.17 -9.54
CA THR A 234 -1.76 20.34 -9.56
C THR A 234 -1.86 20.93 -10.96
N ASP A 235 -0.79 20.89 -11.74
CA ASP A 235 -0.79 21.33 -13.13
C ASP A 235 -1.72 20.49 -14.02
N GLN A 236 -1.92 19.21 -13.68
CA GLN A 236 -2.83 18.31 -14.42
C GLN A 236 -4.31 18.62 -14.21
N ILE A 237 -4.66 19.10 -13.01
CA ILE A 237 -6.05 19.49 -12.70
C ILE A 237 -6.43 20.77 -13.43
N GLY A 238 -5.46 21.61 -13.77
CA GLY A 238 -5.67 22.97 -14.23
C GLY A 238 -5.97 23.92 -13.06
N ARG A 239 -5.89 25.21 -13.31
CA ARG A 239 -6.31 26.21 -12.33
C ARG A 239 -7.83 26.24 -12.30
N ALA A 240 -8.43 25.93 -11.18
CA ALA A 240 -9.83 26.24 -10.96
C ALA A 240 -9.99 27.78 -11.10
N HIS A 241 -10.73 28.22 -12.11
CA HIS A 241 -11.13 29.63 -12.18
C HIS A 241 -12.14 29.84 -11.06
N VAL A 242 -11.73 30.57 -10.03
CA VAL A 242 -12.61 31.10 -9.01
C VAL A 242 -13.34 32.30 -9.58
#